data_990c61c78b94bca9ea278ebf5e7efae2
#
_entry.id   990c61c78b94bca9ea278ebf5e7efae2
#
_cell.length_a   1.000
_cell.length_b   1.000
_cell.length_c   1.000
_cell.angle_alpha   90.00
_cell.angle_beta   90.00
_cell.angle_gamma   90.00
#
_symmetry.space_group_name_H-M   'P 1'
#
loop_
_entity.id
_entity.type
_entity.pdbx_description
1 polymer ?
#
loop_
_entity_poly.entity_id
_entity_poly.type
_entity_poly.pdbx_seq_one_letter_code
_entity_poly.pdbx_strand_id
1 'polypeptide(L)'
;GAVMGHQAVLASNTSSIPITRLAQSSPDPQRFIGVHFFNPVPVMGLIEIIRGLATTDATVDVVRQYGEALGKQLVFANDAPGFIVNRVLMPMINEACFALGEGVATMRDIDTACQLGLNHPMGPLTLADFIGLDTCLEITNVLFQSTGDPKFRPAPLLQKYVEAGWFGRKTKRGFYDYSGDVPQPTR
;
A
#
# COMPACT_ATOMS: atom_id res chain seq x y z
N GLY A 1 10.52 25.94 -3.55
CA GLY A 1 11.84 26.34 -3.00
C GLY A 1 11.91 27.79 -2.52
N ALA A 2 11.34 28.73 -3.25
CA ALA A 2 11.45 30.18 -2.92
C ALA A 2 10.85 30.61 -1.56
N VAL A 3 9.96 29.78 -0.98
CA VAL A 3 9.26 30.06 0.30
C VAL A 3 9.72 29.17 1.44
N MET A 4 10.69 28.29 1.22
CA MET A 4 11.18 27.37 2.25
C MET A 4 12.52 27.85 2.81
N GLY A 5 12.67 27.76 4.12
CA GLY A 5 13.95 28.03 4.77
C GLY A 5 15.05 27.05 4.31
N HIS A 6 16.30 27.48 4.30
CA HIS A 6 17.46 26.67 3.88
C HIS A 6 17.64 25.37 4.69
N GLN A 7 17.07 25.30 5.88
CA GLN A 7 17.11 24.12 6.77
C GLN A 7 15.89 23.19 6.61
N ALA A 8 14.90 23.56 5.80
CA ALA A 8 13.67 22.77 5.66
C ALA A 8 13.93 21.42 4.98
N VAL A 9 13.28 20.37 5.49
CA VAL A 9 13.20 19.06 4.85
C VAL A 9 11.91 18.99 4.07
N LEU A 10 11.97 18.59 2.82
CA LEU A 10 10.80 18.35 1.98
C LEU A 10 10.47 16.85 2.01
N ALA A 11 9.28 16.52 2.49
CA ALA A 11 8.81 15.15 2.61
C ALA A 11 7.63 14.88 1.68
N SER A 12 7.60 13.70 1.06
CA SER A 12 6.46 13.24 0.26
C SER A 12 5.77 12.07 0.95
N ASN A 13 4.43 12.10 0.97
CA ASN A 13 3.58 11.00 1.45
C ASN A 13 3.14 10.08 0.32
N THR A 14 3.85 10.05 -0.80
CA THR A 14 3.54 9.14 -1.90
C THR A 14 3.58 7.68 -1.45
N SER A 15 2.70 6.85 -2.01
CA SER A 15 2.68 5.39 -1.76
C SER A 15 3.34 4.60 -2.90
N SER A 16 3.61 5.24 -4.05
CA SER A 16 3.99 4.51 -5.27
C SER A 16 4.99 5.24 -6.16
N ILE A 17 5.08 6.58 -6.08
CA ILE A 17 6.02 7.35 -6.90
C ILE A 17 7.41 7.27 -6.27
N PRO A 18 8.48 6.93 -7.03
CA PRO A 18 9.83 6.87 -6.52
C PRO A 18 10.28 8.21 -5.90
N ILE A 19 10.81 8.16 -4.70
CA ILE A 19 11.31 9.34 -3.97
C ILE A 19 12.45 10.02 -4.72
N THR A 20 13.35 9.24 -5.30
CA THR A 20 14.45 9.74 -6.16
C THR A 20 13.92 10.56 -7.33
N ARG A 21 12.81 10.13 -7.97
CA ARG A 21 12.18 10.88 -9.07
C ARG A 21 11.61 12.21 -8.59
N LEU A 22 10.90 12.21 -7.46
CA LEU A 22 10.32 13.43 -6.90
C LEU A 22 11.40 14.41 -6.46
N ALA A 23 12.51 13.91 -5.92
CA ALA A 23 13.63 14.73 -5.47
C ALA A 23 14.26 15.55 -6.59
N GLN A 24 14.16 15.13 -7.86
CA GLN A 24 14.66 15.91 -9.01
C GLN A 24 13.99 17.28 -9.15
N SER A 25 12.75 17.40 -8.69
CA SER A 25 12.00 18.68 -8.70
C SER A 25 12.26 19.52 -7.46
N SER A 26 13.05 19.01 -6.50
CA SER A 26 13.45 19.74 -5.29
C SER A 26 14.69 20.61 -5.57
N PRO A 27 14.76 21.83 -5.03
CA PRO A 27 15.97 22.63 -5.09
C PRO A 27 17.16 22.00 -4.33
N ASP A 28 16.87 21.11 -3.37
CA ASP A 28 17.89 20.35 -2.62
C ASP A 28 17.43 18.87 -2.48
N PRO A 29 17.85 17.99 -3.40
CA PRO A 29 17.52 16.57 -3.35
C PRO A 29 18.08 15.85 -2.11
N GLN A 30 19.14 16.38 -1.47
CA GLN A 30 19.72 15.81 -0.27
C GLN A 30 18.80 15.95 0.95
N ARG A 31 17.90 16.94 0.91
CA ARG A 31 16.89 17.23 1.94
C ARG A 31 15.49 16.78 1.53
N PHE A 32 15.40 15.93 0.55
CA PHE A 32 14.13 15.32 0.11
C PHE A 32 14.04 13.87 0.61
N ILE A 33 12.87 13.47 1.15
CA ILE A 33 12.65 12.15 1.76
C ILE A 33 11.20 11.69 1.60
N GLY A 34 10.97 10.39 1.60
CA GLY A 34 9.63 9.81 1.72
C GLY A 34 9.22 9.64 3.18
N VAL A 35 8.00 10.04 3.52
CA VAL A 35 7.38 9.82 4.83
C VAL A 35 5.98 9.29 4.58
N HIS A 36 5.86 7.97 4.52
CA HIS A 36 4.63 7.30 4.13
C HIS A 36 3.80 6.95 5.36
N PHE A 37 2.67 7.62 5.50
CA PHE A 37 1.67 7.36 6.52
C PHE A 37 0.61 6.38 6.02
N PHE A 38 -0.01 5.67 6.96
CA PHE A 38 -1.12 4.76 6.68
C PHE A 38 -2.45 5.35 7.14
N ASN A 39 -3.49 5.16 6.34
CA ASN A 39 -4.82 5.66 6.67
C ASN A 39 -5.61 4.67 7.55
N PRO A 40 -6.34 5.16 8.57
CA PRO A 40 -6.43 6.55 9.04
C PRO A 40 -5.18 6.96 9.85
N VAL A 41 -4.54 8.07 9.48
CA VAL A 41 -3.27 8.52 10.07
C VAL A 41 -3.29 8.61 11.60
N PRO A 42 -4.36 9.11 12.27
CA PRO A 42 -4.38 9.15 13.72
C PRO A 42 -4.39 7.77 14.40
N VAL A 43 -4.91 6.75 13.71
CA VAL A 43 -5.10 5.39 14.25
C VAL A 43 -3.89 4.51 13.98
N MET A 44 -3.34 4.59 12.76
CA MET A 44 -2.25 3.72 12.34
C MET A 44 -0.93 4.14 13.00
N GLY A 45 -0.34 3.19 13.73
CA GLY A 45 0.88 3.43 14.52
C GLY A 45 2.19 3.45 13.73
N LEU A 46 2.15 3.21 12.40
CA LEU A 46 3.34 3.01 11.56
C LEU A 46 3.61 4.20 10.65
N ILE A 47 4.89 4.52 10.46
CA ILE A 47 5.40 5.36 9.39
C ILE A 47 6.54 4.61 8.68
N GLU A 48 6.50 4.53 7.35
CA GLU A 48 7.66 4.14 6.55
C GLU A 48 8.46 5.40 6.17
N ILE A 49 9.76 5.38 6.43
CA ILE A 49 10.71 6.42 6.04
C ILE A 49 11.51 5.90 4.86
N ILE A 50 11.44 6.59 3.71
CA ILE A 50 12.01 6.13 2.46
C ILE A 50 13.13 7.06 2.02
N ARG A 51 14.35 6.50 1.91
CA ARG A 51 15.52 7.21 1.40
C ARG A 51 15.52 7.20 -0.12
N GLY A 52 15.51 8.39 -0.72
CA GLY A 52 15.88 8.55 -2.12
C GLY A 52 17.41 8.45 -2.29
N LEU A 53 17.85 8.39 -3.53
CA LEU A 53 19.27 8.21 -3.89
C LEU A 53 20.20 9.28 -3.27
N ALA A 54 19.74 10.53 -3.22
CA ALA A 54 20.52 11.66 -2.71
C ALA A 54 20.26 11.98 -1.23
N THR A 55 19.24 11.39 -0.59
CA THR A 55 18.84 11.71 0.79
C THR A 55 19.98 11.46 1.79
N THR A 56 20.35 12.49 2.55
CA THR A 56 21.44 12.39 3.55
C THR A 56 20.99 11.78 4.88
N ASP A 57 21.94 11.27 5.67
CA ASP A 57 21.67 10.78 7.03
C ASP A 57 21.11 11.88 7.93
N ALA A 58 21.59 13.10 7.82
CA ALA A 58 21.08 14.25 8.56
C ALA A 58 19.58 14.50 8.27
N THR A 59 19.13 14.31 7.02
CA THR A 59 17.73 14.42 6.64
C THR A 59 16.91 13.29 7.26
N VAL A 60 17.43 12.07 7.26
CA VAL A 60 16.80 10.92 7.91
C VAL A 60 16.63 11.14 9.40
N ASP A 61 17.67 11.67 10.08
CA ASP A 61 17.64 11.91 11.53
C ASP A 61 16.61 12.98 11.92
N VAL A 62 16.45 14.03 11.13
CA VAL A 62 15.38 15.03 11.34
C VAL A 62 14.01 14.39 11.29
N VAL A 63 13.75 13.54 10.28
CA VAL A 63 12.46 12.88 10.11
C VAL A 63 12.24 11.78 11.15
N ARG A 64 13.30 11.09 11.58
CA ARG A 64 13.24 10.15 12.70
C ARG A 64 12.73 10.83 13.97
N GLN A 65 13.38 11.94 14.38
CA GLN A 65 12.96 12.70 15.55
C GLN A 65 11.51 13.18 15.46
N TYR A 66 11.09 13.62 14.28
CA TYR A 66 9.71 14.03 14.03
C TYR A 66 8.72 12.86 14.21
N GLY A 67 9.00 11.71 13.62
CA GLY A 67 8.14 10.52 13.73
C GLY A 67 8.06 9.96 15.15
N GLU A 68 9.19 9.97 15.89
CA GLU A 68 9.23 9.59 17.31
C GLU A 68 8.42 10.55 18.18
N ALA A 69 8.49 11.86 17.92
CA ALA A 69 7.69 12.86 18.60
C ALA A 69 6.17 12.70 18.38
N LEU A 70 5.77 12.11 17.24
CA LEU A 70 4.38 11.73 16.96
C LEU A 70 3.96 10.42 17.65
N GLY A 71 4.84 9.75 18.39
CA GLY A 71 4.58 8.47 19.02
C GLY A 71 4.35 7.31 18.04
N LYS A 72 4.88 7.42 16.82
CA LYS A 72 4.75 6.40 15.77
C LYS A 72 5.93 5.43 15.78
N GLN A 73 5.66 4.17 15.43
CA GLN A 73 6.70 3.20 15.13
C GLN A 73 7.27 3.53 13.73
N LEU A 74 8.60 3.61 13.64
CA LEU A 74 9.27 3.94 12.38
C LEU A 74 9.92 2.69 11.79
N VAL A 75 9.77 2.52 10.49
CA VAL A 75 10.54 1.55 9.69
C VAL A 75 11.22 2.28 8.54
N PHE A 76 12.36 1.78 8.11
CA PHE A 76 13.20 2.42 7.11
C PHE A 76 13.25 1.55 5.86
N ALA A 77 13.00 2.15 4.72
CA ALA A 77 13.03 1.49 3.41
C ALA A 77 13.94 2.26 2.44
N ASN A 78 14.51 1.53 1.51
CA ASN A 78 15.08 2.12 0.31
C ASN A 78 13.96 2.49 -0.67
N ASP A 79 14.28 3.36 -1.65
CA ASP A 79 13.38 3.81 -2.69
C ASP A 79 13.11 2.70 -3.72
N ALA A 80 12.32 1.72 -3.31
CA ALA A 80 11.90 0.60 -4.13
C ALA A 80 10.38 0.64 -4.34
N PRO A 81 9.86 0.13 -5.47
CA PRO A 81 8.43 0.10 -5.75
C PRO A 81 7.63 -0.56 -4.62
N GLY A 82 6.64 0.17 -4.08
CA GLY A 82 5.76 -0.30 -3.01
C GLY A 82 6.39 -0.29 -1.61
N PHE A 83 7.61 0.21 -1.47
CA PHE A 83 8.38 0.29 -0.22
C PHE A 83 8.41 -1.07 0.51
N ILE A 84 7.93 -1.17 1.76
CA ILE A 84 7.85 -2.44 2.49
C ILE A 84 6.42 -2.99 2.44
N VAL A 85 5.46 -2.23 2.96
CA VAL A 85 4.10 -2.74 3.19
C VAL A 85 3.42 -3.13 1.89
N ASN A 86 3.35 -2.24 0.90
CA ASN A 86 2.69 -2.53 -0.37
C ASN A 86 3.43 -3.61 -1.17
N ARG A 87 4.76 -3.68 -1.05
CA ARG A 87 5.60 -4.69 -1.70
C ARG A 87 5.28 -6.11 -1.22
N VAL A 88 4.90 -6.26 0.05
CA VAL A 88 4.54 -7.56 0.65
C VAL A 88 3.03 -7.80 0.54
N LEU A 89 2.22 -6.79 0.82
CA LEU A 89 0.77 -6.90 0.89
C LEU A 89 0.13 -7.17 -0.47
N MET A 90 0.53 -6.44 -1.52
CA MET A 90 -0.14 -6.58 -2.82
C MET A 90 0.03 -7.97 -3.44
N PRO A 91 1.21 -8.61 -3.43
CA PRO A 91 1.33 -10.00 -3.86
C PRO A 91 0.46 -10.97 -3.06
N MET A 92 0.32 -10.78 -1.75
CA MET A 92 -0.55 -11.63 -0.92
C MET A 92 -2.02 -11.50 -1.34
N ILE A 93 -2.52 -10.27 -1.52
CA ILE A 93 -3.89 -10.02 -2.00
C ILE A 93 -4.07 -10.57 -3.42
N ASN A 94 -3.11 -10.32 -4.29
CA ASN A 94 -3.16 -10.75 -5.68
C ASN A 94 -3.17 -12.27 -5.80
N GLU A 95 -2.38 -12.97 -4.98
CA GLU A 95 -2.39 -14.44 -4.92
C GLU A 95 -3.72 -14.98 -4.40
N ALA A 96 -4.33 -14.34 -3.41
CA ALA A 96 -5.67 -14.71 -2.96
C ALA A 96 -6.72 -14.55 -4.09
N CYS A 97 -6.57 -13.54 -4.94
CA CYS A 97 -7.42 -13.36 -6.12
C CYS A 97 -7.19 -14.46 -7.18
N PHE A 98 -5.94 -14.89 -7.39
CA PHE A 98 -5.62 -16.03 -8.26
C PHE A 98 -6.23 -17.32 -7.69
N ALA A 99 -5.97 -17.63 -6.42
CA ALA A 99 -6.51 -18.81 -5.75
C ALA A 99 -8.05 -18.89 -5.87
N LEU A 100 -8.74 -17.76 -5.66
CA LEU A 100 -10.18 -17.69 -5.87
C LEU A 100 -10.57 -17.90 -7.33
N GLY A 101 -9.87 -17.27 -8.26
CA GLY A 101 -10.14 -17.36 -9.70
C GLY A 101 -9.92 -18.75 -10.28
N GLU A 102 -8.95 -19.48 -9.75
CA GLU A 102 -8.59 -20.86 -10.11
C GLU A 102 -9.44 -21.92 -9.39
N GLY A 103 -10.30 -21.49 -8.46
CA GLY A 103 -11.19 -22.39 -7.74
C GLY A 103 -10.53 -23.23 -6.66
N VAL A 104 -9.41 -22.75 -6.10
CA VAL A 104 -8.70 -23.43 -4.99
C VAL A 104 -9.63 -23.54 -3.78
N ALA A 105 -10.38 -22.50 -3.44
CA ALA A 105 -11.32 -22.48 -2.34
C ALA A 105 -12.38 -21.37 -2.53
N THR A 106 -13.40 -21.37 -1.66
CA THR A 106 -14.40 -20.28 -1.61
C THR A 106 -13.77 -19.01 -1.02
N MET A 107 -14.40 -17.84 -1.24
CA MET A 107 -13.98 -16.57 -0.64
C MET A 107 -13.83 -16.67 0.89
N ARG A 108 -14.84 -17.27 1.53
CA ARG A 108 -14.86 -17.43 2.99
C ARG A 108 -13.72 -18.33 3.48
N ASP A 109 -13.47 -19.43 2.77
CA ASP A 109 -12.41 -20.35 3.16
C ASP A 109 -11.04 -19.75 3.01
N ILE A 110 -10.77 -18.99 1.92
CA ILE A 110 -9.51 -18.25 1.73
C ILE A 110 -9.29 -17.25 2.88
N ASP A 111 -10.29 -16.43 3.18
CA ASP A 111 -10.20 -15.45 4.25
C ASP A 111 -10.04 -16.11 5.62
N THR A 112 -10.84 -17.15 5.91
CA THR A 112 -10.76 -17.89 7.18
C THR A 112 -9.41 -18.59 7.34
N ALA A 113 -8.89 -19.21 6.27
CA ALA A 113 -7.58 -19.86 6.31
C ALA A 113 -6.46 -18.88 6.63
N CYS A 114 -6.47 -17.70 6.04
CA CYS A 114 -5.46 -16.67 6.35
C CYS A 114 -5.64 -16.08 7.76
N GLN A 115 -6.88 -15.88 8.22
CA GLN A 115 -7.13 -15.41 9.58
C GLN A 115 -6.66 -16.41 10.64
N LEU A 116 -7.01 -17.66 10.51
CA LEU A 116 -6.73 -18.67 11.53
C LEU A 116 -5.36 -19.36 11.32
N GLY A 117 -4.97 -19.61 10.08
CA GLY A 117 -3.73 -20.29 9.75
C GLY A 117 -2.49 -19.38 9.80
N LEU A 118 -2.66 -18.08 9.49
CA LEU A 118 -1.58 -17.09 9.51
C LEU A 118 -1.72 -16.07 10.65
N ASN A 119 -2.75 -16.21 11.49
CA ASN A 119 -3.09 -15.27 12.56
C ASN A 119 -3.25 -13.81 12.07
N HIS A 120 -3.83 -13.63 10.88
CA HIS A 120 -4.12 -12.32 10.35
C HIS A 120 -5.40 -11.76 10.98
N PRO A 121 -5.47 -10.44 11.30
CA PRO A 121 -6.68 -9.84 11.88
C PRO A 121 -7.84 -9.82 10.89
N MET A 122 -7.56 -9.91 9.58
CA MET A 122 -8.52 -9.86 8.49
C MET A 122 -8.03 -10.75 7.35
N GLY A 123 -8.95 -11.46 6.68
CA GLY A 123 -8.61 -12.23 5.49
C GLY A 123 -8.24 -11.33 4.29
N PRO A 124 -7.45 -11.82 3.33
CA PRO A 124 -6.90 -11.02 2.25
C PRO A 124 -7.96 -10.43 1.31
N LEU A 125 -9.06 -11.14 1.05
CA LEU A 125 -10.14 -10.65 0.18
C LEU A 125 -10.98 -9.58 0.89
N THR A 126 -11.29 -9.78 2.18
CA THR A 126 -11.93 -8.75 3.02
C THR A 126 -11.04 -7.53 3.16
N LEU A 127 -9.72 -7.69 3.29
CA LEU A 127 -8.76 -6.59 3.36
C LEU A 127 -8.69 -5.83 2.03
N ALA A 128 -8.71 -6.53 0.91
CA ALA A 128 -8.78 -5.91 -0.41
C ALA A 128 -10.03 -5.04 -0.59
N ASP A 129 -11.19 -5.52 -0.16
CA ASP A 129 -12.44 -4.75 -0.16
C ASP A 129 -12.38 -3.53 0.77
N PHE A 130 -11.64 -3.63 1.88
CA PHE A 130 -11.43 -2.51 2.80
C PHE A 130 -10.53 -1.43 2.21
N ILE A 131 -9.43 -1.82 1.55
CA ILE A 131 -8.50 -0.91 0.87
C ILE A 131 -9.17 -0.26 -0.35
N GLY A 132 -9.94 -1.03 -1.08
CA GLY A 132 -10.52 -0.73 -2.38
C GLY A 132 -9.82 -1.48 -3.50
N LEU A 133 -10.60 -2.27 -4.27
CA LEU A 133 -10.05 -3.13 -5.32
C LEU A 133 -9.38 -2.35 -6.46
N ASP A 134 -9.90 -1.17 -6.78
CA ASP A 134 -9.27 -0.22 -7.72
C ASP A 134 -7.89 0.23 -7.23
N THR A 135 -7.77 0.57 -5.95
CA THR A 135 -6.48 0.93 -5.33
C THR A 135 -5.51 -0.26 -5.32
N CYS A 136 -6.00 -1.46 -4.98
CA CYS A 136 -5.18 -2.67 -5.03
C CYS A 136 -4.68 -2.95 -6.45
N LEU A 137 -5.54 -2.81 -7.46
CA LEU A 137 -5.17 -2.99 -8.86
C LEU A 137 -4.14 -1.96 -9.32
N GLU A 138 -4.33 -0.69 -8.95
CA GLU A 138 -3.41 0.40 -9.29
C GLU A 138 -2.01 0.14 -8.72
N ILE A 139 -1.92 -0.18 -7.43
CA ILE A 139 -0.62 -0.46 -6.78
C ILE A 139 0.03 -1.70 -7.41
N THR A 140 -0.74 -2.75 -7.67
CA THR A 140 -0.24 -3.97 -8.33
C THR A 140 0.31 -3.67 -9.72
N ASN A 141 -0.38 -2.82 -10.50
CA ASN A 141 0.10 -2.36 -11.81
C ASN A 141 1.40 -1.55 -11.69
N VAL A 142 1.51 -0.66 -10.71
CA VAL A 142 2.75 0.10 -10.45
C VAL A 142 3.90 -0.85 -10.14
N LEU A 143 3.68 -1.86 -9.29
CA LEU A 143 4.70 -2.88 -8.97
C LEU A 143 5.12 -3.65 -10.23
N PHE A 144 4.16 -4.07 -11.04
CA PHE A 144 4.42 -4.82 -12.28
C PHE A 144 5.20 -3.97 -13.30
N GLN A 145 4.74 -2.77 -13.58
CA GLN A 145 5.37 -1.87 -14.55
C GLN A 145 6.77 -1.42 -14.12
N SER A 146 6.96 -1.14 -12.81
CA SER A 146 8.25 -0.67 -12.30
C SER A 146 9.30 -1.76 -12.22
N THR A 147 8.91 -3.02 -12.05
CA THR A 147 9.85 -4.14 -11.89
C THR A 147 9.99 -5.00 -13.16
N GLY A 148 8.97 -5.03 -14.01
CA GLY A 148 8.87 -5.96 -15.12
C GLY A 148 8.74 -7.43 -14.69
N ASP A 149 8.61 -7.70 -13.40
CA ASP A 149 8.57 -9.06 -12.86
C ASP A 149 7.14 -9.64 -12.95
N PRO A 150 6.92 -10.74 -13.68
CA PRO A 150 5.59 -11.34 -13.85
C PRO A 150 4.90 -11.77 -12.56
N LYS A 151 5.61 -11.91 -11.44
CA LYS A 151 4.99 -12.19 -10.14
C LYS A 151 4.05 -11.08 -9.65
N PHE A 152 4.18 -9.86 -10.20
CA PHE A 152 3.28 -8.74 -9.90
C PHE A 152 2.20 -8.55 -10.96
N ARG A 153 2.05 -9.44 -11.92
CA ARG A 153 0.95 -9.38 -12.90
C ARG A 153 -0.39 -9.43 -12.15
N PRO A 154 -1.27 -8.44 -12.36
CA PRO A 154 -2.59 -8.44 -11.73
C PRO A 154 -3.41 -9.68 -12.06
N ALA A 155 -4.07 -10.25 -11.07
CA ALA A 155 -4.98 -11.36 -11.26
C ALA A 155 -6.16 -10.94 -12.16
N PRO A 156 -6.52 -11.75 -13.17
CA PRO A 156 -7.63 -11.43 -14.07
C PRO A 156 -8.95 -11.20 -13.32
N LEU A 157 -9.15 -11.91 -12.22
CA LEU A 157 -10.36 -11.75 -11.41
C LEU A 157 -10.42 -10.36 -10.75
N LEU A 158 -9.29 -9.86 -10.19
CA LEU A 158 -9.20 -8.51 -9.63
C LEU A 158 -9.55 -7.45 -10.68
N GLN A 159 -9.00 -7.59 -11.90
CA GLN A 159 -9.31 -6.68 -13.00
C GLN A 159 -10.80 -6.68 -13.33
N LYS A 160 -11.44 -7.85 -13.42
CA LYS A 160 -12.88 -7.97 -13.72
C LYS A 160 -13.76 -7.32 -12.65
N TYR A 161 -13.40 -7.43 -11.38
CA TYR A 161 -14.15 -6.76 -10.31
C TYR A 161 -14.06 -5.24 -10.45
N VAL A 162 -12.86 -4.72 -10.75
CA VAL A 162 -12.66 -3.28 -10.97
C VAL A 162 -13.40 -2.80 -12.22
N GLU A 163 -13.36 -3.55 -13.33
CA GLU A 163 -14.13 -3.25 -14.55
C GLU A 163 -15.64 -3.23 -14.30
N ALA A 164 -16.13 -4.06 -13.38
CA ALA A 164 -17.53 -4.08 -12.97
C ALA A 164 -17.92 -2.91 -12.03
N GLY A 165 -16.97 -2.08 -11.62
CA GLY A 165 -17.21 -1.00 -10.65
C GLY A 165 -17.37 -1.50 -9.20
N TRP A 166 -16.98 -2.74 -8.92
CA TRP A 166 -17.08 -3.35 -7.60
C TRP A 166 -15.77 -3.10 -6.83
N PHE A 167 -15.71 -1.95 -6.13
CA PHE A 167 -14.48 -1.50 -5.49
C PHE A 167 -14.38 -1.87 -4.01
N GLY A 168 -15.28 -2.70 -3.49
CA GLY A 168 -15.32 -3.10 -2.11
C GLY A 168 -16.25 -2.24 -1.26
N ARG A 169 -15.88 -1.97 -0.01
CA ARG A 169 -16.74 -1.26 0.95
C ARG A 169 -17.22 0.10 0.49
N LYS A 170 -16.38 0.86 -0.22
CA LYS A 170 -16.73 2.22 -0.71
C LYS A 170 -17.86 2.23 -1.74
N THR A 171 -18.05 1.14 -2.47
CA THR A 171 -19.17 0.94 -3.41
C THR A 171 -20.21 -0.04 -2.87
N LYS A 172 -20.07 -0.47 -1.61
CA LYS A 172 -20.88 -1.51 -0.95
C LYS A 172 -20.82 -2.87 -1.65
N ARG A 173 -19.93 -3.06 -2.59
CA ARG A 173 -19.75 -4.30 -3.33
C ARG A 173 -18.30 -4.47 -3.80
N GLY A 174 -17.77 -5.67 -3.55
CA GLY A 174 -16.46 -6.13 -3.95
C GLY A 174 -16.47 -7.66 -3.99
N PHE A 175 -15.48 -8.30 -3.36
CA PHE A 175 -15.55 -9.73 -3.10
C PHE A 175 -16.74 -10.09 -2.22
N TYR A 176 -17.11 -9.17 -1.33
CA TYR A 176 -18.33 -9.29 -0.52
C TYR A 176 -19.31 -8.19 -0.87
N ASP A 177 -20.59 -8.50 -0.69
CA ASP A 177 -21.71 -7.55 -0.72
C ASP A 177 -21.93 -7.00 0.70
N TYR A 178 -21.83 -5.68 0.86
CA TYR A 178 -21.96 -4.94 2.10
C TYR A 178 -23.30 -4.19 2.21
N SER A 179 -24.29 -4.56 1.42
CA SER A 179 -25.62 -3.92 1.45
C SER A 179 -26.47 -4.35 2.64
N GLY A 180 -26.19 -5.53 3.20
CA GLY A 180 -26.85 -6.07 4.39
C GLY A 180 -26.01 -5.93 5.66
N ASP A 181 -26.58 -6.37 6.80
CA ASP A 181 -25.90 -6.32 8.11
C ASP A 181 -24.67 -7.23 8.19
N VAL A 182 -24.69 -8.33 7.46
CA VAL A 182 -23.58 -9.29 7.40
C VAL A 182 -23.08 -9.40 5.97
N PRO A 183 -21.77 -9.14 5.73
CA PRO A 183 -21.21 -9.26 4.40
C PRO A 183 -21.38 -10.66 3.81
N GLN A 184 -21.87 -10.75 2.56
CA GLN A 184 -22.07 -12.00 1.85
C GLN A 184 -21.14 -12.10 0.64
N PRO A 185 -20.53 -13.29 0.35
CA PRO A 185 -19.77 -13.49 -0.87
C PRO A 185 -20.60 -13.13 -2.12
N THR A 186 -19.94 -12.46 -3.08
CA THR A 186 -20.62 -12.06 -4.34
C THR A 186 -20.56 -13.14 -5.42
N ARG A 187 -19.88 -14.25 -5.15
CA ARG A 187 -19.73 -15.39 -6.05
C ARG A 187 -19.81 -16.68 -5.25
#